data_769d213862793e1f2ea88302d0c4b730
#
_entry.id   769d213862793e1f2ea88302d0c4b730
#
_cell.length_a   1.000
_cell.length_b   1.000
_cell.length_c   1.000
_cell.angle_alpha   90.00
_cell.angle_beta   90.00
_cell.angle_gamma   90.00
#
_symmetry.space_group_name_H-M   'P 1'
#
loop_
_entity.id
_entity.type
_entity.pdbx_description
1 polymer ?
#
loop_
_entity_poly.entity_id
_entity_poly.type
_entity_poly.pdbx_seq_one_letter_code
_entity_poly.pdbx_strand_id
1 'polypeptide(L)'
;HGVMKSDYYQNGFDAMINFDFQDQASQALGCFADIDATYRQMAERLQDFNVLSYLSSHDTRLFFASDAKGSLPRQQRAANLLLLAPGAVQIYYGDESGRPLGPTGSDPLQGTRSDMNWRELQGEKAPLLAHWQRLGQFRARHPAIGGGVQTPQAHAAYYAFSRRLGDDKVMVVWAGERSQ
;
A
#
# COMPACT_ATOMS: atom_id res chain seq x y z
N HIS A 1 12.45 -1.66 -11.70
CA HIS A 1 13.16 -0.98 -10.64
C HIS A 1 12.88 -1.68 -9.31
N GLY A 2 11.99 -1.45 -8.50
CA GLY A 2 11.49 -2.12 -7.31
C GLY A 2 12.39 -3.17 -6.60
N VAL A 3 11.78 -4.16 -6.00
CA VAL A 3 12.41 -5.25 -5.22
C VAL A 3 13.43 -6.08 -6.03
N MET A 4 13.36 -6.03 -7.36
CA MET A 4 14.24 -6.83 -8.24
C MET A 4 15.67 -6.31 -8.35
N LYS A 5 15.97 -5.11 -7.87
CA LYS A 5 17.33 -4.52 -7.92
C LYS A 5 18.11 -4.68 -6.61
N SER A 6 18.01 -5.86 -6.00
CA SER A 6 18.71 -6.18 -4.75
C SER A 6 20.24 -6.04 -4.83
N ASP A 7 20.81 -6.08 -6.04
CA ASP A 7 22.27 -6.01 -6.24
C ASP A 7 22.91 -4.70 -5.72
N TYR A 8 22.12 -3.62 -5.61
CA TYR A 8 22.58 -2.35 -5.06
C TYR A 8 22.69 -2.34 -3.53
N TYR A 9 22.13 -3.35 -2.84
CA TYR A 9 22.07 -3.39 -1.38
C TYR A 9 23.25 -4.09 -0.73
N GLN A 10 23.95 -4.91 -1.49
CA GLN A 10 25.04 -5.73 -0.95
C GLN A 10 26.19 -4.90 -0.36
N ASN A 11 26.23 -3.58 -0.60
CA ASN A 11 27.38 -2.75 -0.24
C ASN A 11 27.03 -1.34 0.27
N GLY A 12 25.90 -1.08 0.92
CA GLY A 12 25.77 0.21 1.59
C GLY A 12 24.39 0.86 1.71
N PHE A 13 23.31 0.24 1.22
CA PHE A 13 21.96 0.78 1.42
C PHE A 13 21.13 -0.17 2.26
N ASP A 14 20.46 0.36 3.29
CA ASP A 14 19.56 -0.41 4.16
C ASP A 14 18.16 -0.56 3.58
N ALA A 15 17.75 0.35 2.69
CA ALA A 15 16.43 0.35 2.07
C ALA A 15 16.41 1.06 0.72
N MET A 16 15.38 0.79 -0.08
CA MET A 16 15.12 1.43 -1.37
C MET A 16 13.64 1.74 -1.58
N ILE A 17 13.37 2.80 -2.33
CA ILE A 17 12.00 3.13 -2.76
C ILE A 17 11.51 2.08 -3.77
N ASN A 18 10.34 1.50 -3.52
CA ASN A 18 9.69 0.56 -4.40
C ASN A 18 8.77 1.30 -5.39
N PHE A 19 9.34 1.75 -6.50
CA PHE A 19 8.61 2.47 -7.54
C PHE A 19 7.54 1.63 -8.24
N ASP A 20 7.69 0.30 -8.25
CA ASP A 20 6.76 -0.59 -8.96
C ASP A 20 5.47 -0.83 -8.17
N PHE A 21 5.47 -0.55 -6.84
CA PHE A 21 4.34 -0.86 -5.98
C PHE A 21 3.06 -0.10 -6.36
N GLN A 22 3.17 1.15 -6.82
CA GLN A 22 2.03 1.95 -7.24
C GLN A 22 1.25 1.26 -8.37
N ASP A 23 1.96 0.73 -9.39
CA ASP A 23 1.33 0.02 -10.51
C ASP A 23 0.76 -1.33 -10.10
N GLN A 24 1.48 -2.07 -9.26
CA GLN A 24 1.03 -3.36 -8.72
C GLN A 24 -0.24 -3.19 -7.86
N ALA A 25 -0.29 -2.17 -7.02
CA ALA A 25 -1.48 -1.85 -6.23
C ALA A 25 -2.66 -1.42 -7.12
N SER A 26 -2.39 -0.67 -8.18
CA SER A 26 -3.42 -0.28 -9.17
C SER A 26 -4.05 -1.51 -9.84
N GLN A 27 -3.24 -2.45 -10.27
CA GLN A 27 -3.71 -3.71 -10.86
C GLN A 27 -4.53 -4.52 -9.86
N ALA A 28 -4.13 -4.57 -8.59
CA ALA A 28 -4.80 -5.32 -7.53
C ALA A 28 -6.06 -4.63 -6.97
N LEU A 29 -6.42 -3.43 -7.41
CA LEU A 29 -7.66 -2.75 -6.97
C LEU A 29 -8.94 -3.50 -7.34
N GLY A 30 -8.92 -4.29 -8.39
CA GLY A 30 -10.05 -5.13 -8.81
C GLY A 30 -10.18 -6.38 -7.98
N CYS A 31 -9.05 -7.04 -7.67
CA CYS A 31 -8.99 -8.28 -6.92
C CYS A 31 -7.79 -8.22 -5.95
N PHE A 32 -8.05 -8.27 -4.65
CA PHE A 32 -6.99 -8.21 -3.64
C PHE A 32 -6.00 -9.37 -3.75
N ALA A 33 -6.42 -10.53 -4.25
CA ALA A 33 -5.55 -11.68 -4.43
C ALA A 33 -4.41 -11.42 -5.44
N ASP A 34 -4.59 -10.48 -6.37
CA ASP A 34 -3.58 -10.15 -7.38
C ASP A 34 -2.30 -9.55 -6.77
N ILE A 35 -2.35 -9.04 -5.53
CA ILE A 35 -1.16 -8.55 -4.82
C ILE A 35 -0.31 -9.70 -4.23
N ASP A 36 -0.81 -10.94 -4.18
CA ASP A 36 -0.15 -12.04 -3.47
C ASP A 36 1.27 -12.32 -4.00
N ALA A 37 1.43 -12.36 -5.33
CA ALA A 37 2.74 -12.59 -5.94
C ALA A 37 3.74 -11.50 -5.54
N THR A 38 3.31 -10.24 -5.55
CA THR A 38 4.11 -9.09 -5.10
C THR A 38 4.49 -9.22 -3.63
N TYR A 39 3.55 -9.53 -2.76
CA TYR A 39 3.81 -9.69 -1.33
C TYR A 39 4.77 -10.84 -1.03
N ARG A 40 4.60 -11.99 -1.68
CA ARG A 40 5.52 -13.13 -1.52
C ARG A 40 6.92 -12.79 -1.98
N GLN A 41 7.06 -12.19 -3.15
CA GLN A 41 8.36 -11.77 -3.66
C GLN A 41 9.05 -10.76 -2.73
N MET A 42 8.29 -9.79 -2.19
CA MET A 42 8.83 -8.85 -1.21
C MET A 42 9.27 -9.57 0.07
N ALA A 43 8.43 -10.43 0.64
CA ALA A 43 8.72 -11.13 1.88
C ALA A 43 9.94 -12.08 1.76
N GLU A 44 10.14 -12.70 0.60
CA GLU A 44 11.30 -13.55 0.32
C GLU A 44 12.61 -12.75 0.22
N ARG A 45 12.55 -11.52 -0.30
CA ARG A 45 13.74 -10.72 -0.59
C ARG A 45 14.12 -9.73 0.51
N LEU A 46 13.22 -9.46 1.47
CA LEU A 46 13.44 -8.49 2.55
C LEU A 46 14.16 -9.10 3.76
N GLN A 47 15.05 -10.06 3.57
CA GLN A 47 15.82 -10.66 4.68
C GLN A 47 16.99 -9.78 5.11
N ASP A 48 17.65 -9.11 4.16
CA ASP A 48 18.88 -8.36 4.38
C ASP A 48 18.74 -6.86 4.08
N PHE A 49 17.60 -6.40 3.55
CA PHE A 49 17.33 -5.01 3.26
C PHE A 49 15.82 -4.72 3.30
N ASN A 50 15.46 -3.45 3.26
CA ASN A 50 14.06 -3.03 3.29
C ASN A 50 13.64 -2.33 1.99
N VAL A 51 12.36 -2.30 1.72
CA VAL A 51 11.76 -1.47 0.66
C VAL A 51 10.77 -0.51 1.27
N LEU A 52 10.66 0.67 0.67
CA LEU A 52 9.68 1.70 1.02
C LEU A 52 8.63 1.75 -0.09
N SER A 53 7.51 1.06 0.13
CA SER A 53 6.38 1.05 -0.80
C SER A 53 5.48 2.28 -0.60
N TYR A 54 4.89 2.80 -1.68
CA TYR A 54 4.00 3.96 -1.65
C TYR A 54 2.91 3.85 -2.72
N LEU A 55 1.82 4.59 -2.55
CA LEU A 55 0.76 4.74 -3.55
C LEU A 55 0.92 6.02 -4.36
N SER A 56 1.25 7.13 -3.71
CA SER A 56 1.44 8.43 -4.32
C SER A 56 2.78 9.05 -3.94
N SER A 57 3.29 9.93 -4.77
CA SER A 57 4.42 10.80 -4.44
C SER A 57 4.30 12.14 -5.16
N HIS A 58 5.21 13.07 -4.87
CA HIS A 58 5.28 14.36 -5.57
C HIS A 58 5.81 14.25 -7.01
N ASP A 59 6.46 13.13 -7.35
CA ASP A 59 7.05 12.87 -8.67
C ASP A 59 6.31 11.79 -9.47
N THR A 60 5.23 11.26 -8.90
CA THR A 60 4.37 10.29 -9.58
C THR A 60 2.92 10.75 -9.49
N ARG A 61 1.99 9.96 -10.06
CA ARG A 61 0.57 10.29 -10.01
C ARG A 61 -0.02 10.21 -8.60
N LEU A 62 -1.05 10.99 -8.35
CA LEU A 62 -1.86 10.92 -7.13
C LEU A 62 -2.87 9.78 -7.28
N PHE A 63 -2.70 8.71 -6.50
CA PHE A 63 -3.44 7.45 -6.64
C PHE A 63 -4.96 7.63 -6.53
N PHE A 64 -5.42 8.47 -5.60
CA PHE A 64 -6.85 8.75 -5.44
C PHE A 64 -7.48 9.28 -6.73
N ALA A 65 -6.80 10.20 -7.42
CA ALA A 65 -7.31 10.80 -8.64
C ALA A 65 -7.21 9.86 -9.84
N SER A 66 -6.06 9.20 -10.02
CA SER A 66 -5.74 8.43 -11.23
C SER A 66 -6.24 6.98 -11.17
N ASP A 67 -5.91 6.25 -10.13
CA ASP A 67 -6.13 4.80 -10.03
C ASP A 67 -7.43 4.48 -9.31
N ALA A 68 -7.69 5.15 -8.20
CA ALA A 68 -8.97 5.04 -7.49
C ALA A 68 -10.11 5.81 -8.16
N LYS A 69 -9.81 6.71 -9.13
CA LYS A 69 -10.78 7.49 -9.90
C LYS A 69 -11.75 8.28 -9.01
N GLY A 70 -11.25 8.86 -7.93
CA GLY A 70 -12.04 9.60 -6.94
C GLY A 70 -12.95 8.74 -6.06
N SER A 71 -12.85 7.42 -6.14
CA SER A 71 -13.70 6.50 -5.37
C SER A 71 -13.14 6.22 -3.99
N LEU A 72 -13.88 6.59 -2.94
CA LEU A 72 -13.50 6.32 -1.54
C LEU A 72 -13.38 4.81 -1.26
N PRO A 73 -14.28 3.91 -1.71
CA PRO A 73 -14.11 2.48 -1.54
C PRO A 73 -12.83 1.94 -2.20
N ARG A 74 -12.46 2.42 -3.39
CA ARG A 74 -11.22 2.02 -4.05
C ARG A 74 -9.99 2.53 -3.29
N GLN A 75 -10.05 3.73 -2.72
CA GLN A 75 -8.97 4.27 -1.89
C GLN A 75 -8.84 3.53 -0.55
N GLN A 76 -9.94 3.03 0.03
CA GLN A 76 -9.88 2.11 1.17
C GLN A 76 -9.20 0.78 0.83
N ARG A 77 -9.47 0.22 -0.36
CA ARG A 77 -8.74 -0.97 -0.85
C ARG A 77 -7.26 -0.69 -1.03
N ALA A 78 -6.92 0.47 -1.57
CA ALA A 78 -5.52 0.89 -1.71
C ALA A 78 -4.81 1.00 -0.36
N ALA A 79 -5.50 1.49 0.68
CA ALA A 79 -4.99 1.48 2.05
C ALA A 79 -4.66 0.06 2.53
N ASN A 80 -5.56 -0.92 2.27
CA ASN A 80 -5.32 -2.32 2.61
C ASN A 80 -4.09 -2.87 1.87
N LEU A 81 -3.97 -2.58 0.57
CA LEU A 81 -2.84 -3.03 -0.24
C LEU A 81 -1.51 -2.46 0.28
N LEU A 82 -1.46 -1.18 0.64
CA LEU A 82 -0.24 -0.55 1.13
C LEU A 82 0.08 -0.95 2.57
N LEU A 83 -0.88 -0.78 3.49
CA LEU A 83 -0.61 -0.93 4.92
C LEU A 83 -0.46 -2.39 5.36
N LEU A 84 -0.86 -3.34 4.52
CA LEU A 84 -0.60 -4.76 4.72
C LEU A 84 0.60 -5.27 3.91
N ALA A 85 1.31 -4.41 3.18
CA ALA A 85 2.50 -4.79 2.43
C ALA A 85 3.68 -5.16 3.36
N PRO A 86 4.53 -6.13 2.97
CA PRO A 86 5.83 -6.33 3.61
C PRO A 86 6.73 -5.11 3.45
N GLY A 87 7.76 -5.00 4.29
CA GLY A 87 8.70 -3.91 4.27
C GLY A 87 8.19 -2.63 4.93
N ALA A 88 8.80 -1.50 4.63
CA ALA A 88 8.35 -0.19 5.06
C ALA A 88 7.34 0.41 4.09
N VAL A 89 6.52 1.34 4.57
CA VAL A 89 5.51 2.02 3.76
C VAL A 89 5.61 3.53 3.95
N GLN A 90 5.40 4.26 2.87
CA GLN A 90 5.28 5.72 2.87
C GLN A 90 3.83 6.10 2.59
N ILE A 91 3.24 6.90 3.44
CA ILE A 91 1.97 7.58 3.19
C ILE A 91 2.29 8.96 2.64
N TYR A 92 1.97 9.21 1.38
CA TYR A 92 2.04 10.55 0.85
C TYR A 92 0.85 11.34 1.33
N TYR A 93 1.07 12.56 1.83
CA TYR A 93 0.01 13.36 2.44
C TYR A 93 -1.21 13.49 1.51
N GLY A 94 -2.36 13.15 2.04
CA GLY A 94 -3.61 13.15 1.29
C GLY A 94 -4.05 11.78 0.75
N ASP A 95 -3.22 10.74 0.77
CA ASP A 95 -3.68 9.38 0.46
C ASP A 95 -4.75 8.94 1.47
N GLU A 96 -4.55 9.26 2.75
CA GLU A 96 -5.45 8.96 3.85
C GLU A 96 -6.76 9.79 3.85
N SER A 97 -6.75 10.89 3.13
CA SER A 97 -7.88 11.83 3.06
C SER A 97 -8.60 11.83 1.72
N GLY A 98 -8.13 11.06 0.73
CA GLY A 98 -8.63 11.15 -0.63
C GLY A 98 -8.50 12.56 -1.20
N ARG A 99 -7.33 13.17 -1.02
CA ARG A 99 -7.02 14.53 -1.51
C ARG A 99 -7.14 14.58 -3.02
N PRO A 100 -7.86 15.57 -3.58
CA PRO A 100 -7.99 15.72 -5.02
C PRO A 100 -6.69 16.24 -5.65
N LEU A 101 -6.51 15.94 -6.94
CA LEU A 101 -5.48 16.58 -7.75
C LEU A 101 -5.74 18.08 -7.82
N GLY A 102 -4.72 18.87 -7.59
CA GLY A 102 -4.79 20.33 -7.74
C GLY A 102 -4.58 20.78 -9.18
N PRO A 103 -4.58 22.10 -9.42
CA PRO A 103 -4.28 22.66 -10.72
C PRO A 103 -2.90 22.16 -11.23
N THR A 104 -2.86 21.76 -12.47
CA THR A 104 -1.64 21.37 -13.16
C THR A 104 -1.31 22.44 -14.19
N GLY A 105 -0.20 23.14 -14.02
CA GLY A 105 0.29 24.13 -14.97
C GLY A 105 1.06 23.47 -16.13
N SER A 106 2.24 23.98 -16.42
CA SER A 106 3.15 23.39 -17.41
C SER A 106 3.81 22.09 -16.94
N ASP A 107 3.89 21.87 -15.62
CA ASP A 107 4.37 20.62 -15.01
C ASP A 107 3.17 19.69 -14.75
N PRO A 108 3.07 18.53 -15.44
CA PRO A 108 1.95 17.60 -15.28
C PRO A 108 1.86 17.00 -13.87
N LEU A 109 2.93 17.07 -13.09
CA LEU A 109 2.97 16.57 -11.70
C LEU A 109 2.70 17.66 -10.65
N GLN A 110 2.57 18.92 -11.06
CA GLN A 110 2.32 20.02 -10.13
C GLN A 110 1.03 19.81 -9.30
N GLY A 111 0.01 19.26 -9.90
CA GLY A 111 -1.27 18.99 -9.24
C GLY A 111 -1.16 17.97 -8.08
N THR A 112 -0.09 17.16 -8.02
CA THR A 112 0.15 16.23 -6.91
C THR A 112 0.59 16.93 -5.63
N ARG A 113 0.94 18.21 -5.70
CA ARG A 113 1.39 19.07 -4.58
C ARG A 113 0.31 20.03 -4.09
N SER A 114 -0.98 19.72 -4.36
CA SER A 114 -2.12 20.52 -3.91
C SER A 114 -2.19 20.60 -2.38
N ASP A 115 -2.88 21.62 -1.87
CA ASP A 115 -3.10 21.79 -0.45
C ASP A 115 -3.89 20.61 0.15
N MET A 116 -3.67 20.35 1.44
CA MET A 116 -4.40 19.31 2.17
C MET A 116 -5.88 19.68 2.30
N ASN A 117 -6.75 18.72 2.05
CA ASN A 117 -8.20 18.87 2.05
C ASN A 117 -8.82 18.77 3.47
N TRP A 118 -8.31 19.53 4.42
CA TRP A 118 -8.68 19.47 5.85
C TRP A 118 -10.18 19.51 6.13
N ARG A 119 -10.93 20.33 5.37
CA ARG A 119 -12.37 20.52 5.58
C ARG A 119 -13.18 19.25 5.29
N GLU A 120 -12.74 18.44 4.32
CA GLU A 120 -13.44 17.23 3.92
C GLU A 120 -13.26 16.08 4.92
N LEU A 121 -12.25 16.17 5.79
CA LEU A 121 -11.97 15.16 6.82
C LEU A 121 -13.00 15.13 7.95
N GLN A 122 -13.81 16.19 8.10
CA GLN A 122 -14.90 16.25 9.08
C GLN A 122 -16.25 15.81 8.48
N GLY A 123 -16.30 15.47 7.18
CA GLY A 123 -17.49 15.12 6.44
C GLY A 123 -17.41 13.74 5.78
N GLU A 124 -17.68 13.71 4.49
CA GLU A 124 -17.77 12.49 3.70
C GLU A 124 -16.51 11.62 3.68
N LYS A 125 -15.34 12.22 3.89
CA LYS A 125 -14.04 11.54 3.90
C LYS A 125 -13.56 11.09 5.29
N ALA A 126 -14.30 11.42 6.34
CA ALA A 126 -13.97 10.97 7.69
C ALA A 126 -13.89 9.44 7.82
N PRO A 127 -14.77 8.63 7.20
CA PRO A 127 -14.64 7.17 7.23
C PRO A 127 -13.37 6.64 6.55
N LEU A 128 -12.91 7.30 5.48
CA LEU A 128 -11.66 6.94 4.82
C LEU A 128 -10.48 7.17 5.76
N LEU A 129 -10.36 8.35 6.35
CA LEU A 129 -9.31 8.66 7.33
C LEU A 129 -9.31 7.67 8.50
N ALA A 130 -10.48 7.39 9.07
CA ALA A 130 -10.63 6.44 10.16
C ALA A 130 -10.18 5.01 9.76
N HIS A 131 -10.40 4.61 8.51
CA HIS A 131 -9.91 3.33 7.97
C HIS A 131 -8.38 3.29 7.92
N TRP A 132 -7.74 4.32 7.36
CA TRP A 132 -6.28 4.46 7.31
C TRP A 132 -5.66 4.44 8.71
N GLN A 133 -6.24 5.17 9.65
CA GLN A 133 -5.79 5.22 11.03
C GLN A 133 -5.84 3.85 11.72
N ARG A 134 -6.95 3.11 11.57
CA ARG A 134 -7.08 1.76 12.13
C ARG A 134 -6.04 0.79 11.57
N LEU A 135 -5.83 0.82 10.26
CA LEU A 135 -4.82 -0.03 9.61
C LEU A 135 -3.39 0.36 10.02
N GLY A 136 -3.11 1.66 10.08
CA GLY A 136 -1.81 2.16 10.53
C GLY A 136 -1.50 1.76 11.97
N GLN A 137 -2.48 1.88 12.87
CA GLN A 137 -2.37 1.42 14.26
C GLN A 137 -2.20 -0.10 14.35
N PHE A 138 -2.93 -0.86 13.53
CA PHE A 138 -2.77 -2.30 13.46
C PHE A 138 -1.35 -2.67 13.01
N ARG A 139 -0.88 -2.08 11.91
CA ARG A 139 0.50 -2.28 11.43
C ARG A 139 1.55 -1.93 12.48
N ALA A 140 1.38 -0.83 13.21
CA ALA A 140 2.33 -0.39 14.23
C ALA A 140 2.42 -1.36 15.42
N ARG A 141 1.31 -2.06 15.75
CA ARG A 141 1.29 -3.06 16.82
C ARG A 141 1.80 -4.44 16.39
N HIS A 142 1.84 -4.71 15.08
CA HIS A 142 2.17 -6.02 14.54
C HIS A 142 3.37 -5.95 13.56
N PRO A 143 4.60 -6.02 14.07
CA PRO A 143 5.81 -6.03 13.24
C PRO A 143 5.84 -7.18 12.22
N ALA A 144 5.09 -8.27 12.47
CA ALA A 144 4.93 -9.36 11.52
C ALA A 144 4.37 -8.90 10.16
N ILE A 145 3.64 -7.78 10.10
CA ILE A 145 3.14 -7.25 8.83
C ILE A 145 4.28 -6.81 7.93
N GLY A 146 5.26 -6.09 8.49
CA GLY A 146 6.41 -5.58 7.72
C GLY A 146 7.50 -6.61 7.49
N GLY A 147 7.87 -7.38 8.52
CA GLY A 147 9.05 -8.26 8.53
C GLY A 147 8.75 -9.76 8.63
N GLY A 148 7.50 -10.16 8.67
CA GLY A 148 7.13 -11.56 8.89
C GLY A 148 7.19 -12.42 7.63
N VAL A 149 7.46 -13.71 7.83
CA VAL A 149 7.39 -14.72 6.78
C VAL A 149 5.94 -14.93 6.38
N GLN A 150 5.64 -14.78 5.09
CA GLN A 150 4.30 -14.94 4.54
C GLN A 150 4.01 -16.40 4.20
N THR A 151 2.87 -16.88 4.67
CA THR A 151 2.34 -18.21 4.34
C THR A 151 0.94 -18.05 3.74
N PRO A 152 0.72 -18.45 2.48
CA PRO A 152 -0.61 -18.46 1.88
C PRO A 152 -1.54 -19.42 2.64
N GLN A 153 -2.80 -19.06 2.74
CA GLN A 153 -3.86 -19.90 3.30
C GLN A 153 -4.83 -20.25 2.16
N ALA A 154 -4.66 -21.45 1.61
CA ALA A 154 -5.48 -21.88 0.48
C ALA A 154 -6.94 -22.08 0.92
N HIS A 155 -7.89 -21.40 0.28
CA HIS A 155 -9.31 -21.60 0.47
C HIS A 155 -10.10 -21.30 -0.80
N ALA A 156 -11.16 -22.10 -1.04
CA ALA A 156 -11.96 -21.99 -2.27
C ALA A 156 -12.80 -20.72 -2.35
N ALA A 157 -13.20 -20.13 -1.21
CA ALA A 157 -14.14 -19.01 -1.15
C ALA A 157 -13.52 -17.65 -0.84
N TYR A 158 -12.25 -17.58 -0.44
CA TYR A 158 -11.62 -16.34 -0.06
C TYR A 158 -10.10 -16.38 -0.30
N TYR A 159 -9.47 -15.22 -0.43
CA TYR A 159 -8.03 -15.07 -0.38
C TYR A 159 -7.58 -14.85 1.07
N ALA A 160 -6.56 -15.57 1.52
CA ALA A 160 -6.00 -15.36 2.84
C ALA A 160 -4.51 -15.69 2.90
N PHE A 161 -3.83 -15.01 3.80
CA PHE A 161 -2.43 -15.32 4.15
C PHE A 161 -2.19 -15.04 5.64
N SER A 162 -1.16 -15.66 6.18
CA SER A 162 -0.61 -15.27 7.49
C SER A 162 0.81 -14.78 7.36
N ARG A 163 1.24 -13.91 8.30
CA ARG A 163 2.65 -13.55 8.51
C ARG A 163 3.03 -13.76 9.95
N ARG A 164 4.25 -14.25 10.15
CA ARG A 164 4.80 -14.50 11.48
C ARG A 164 6.19 -13.92 11.61
N LEU A 165 6.45 -13.22 12.72
CA LEU A 165 7.75 -12.73 13.15
C LEU A 165 7.91 -13.01 14.66
N GLY A 166 8.72 -13.99 15.01
CA GLY A 166 8.80 -14.45 16.41
C GLY A 166 7.43 -14.93 16.91
N ASP A 167 6.96 -14.33 18.00
CA ASP A 167 5.65 -14.63 18.60
C ASP A 167 4.51 -13.82 17.99
N ASP A 168 4.81 -12.76 17.25
CA ASP A 168 3.78 -11.98 16.56
C ASP A 168 3.30 -12.73 15.31
N LYS A 169 1.98 -12.93 15.25
CA LYS A 169 1.32 -13.58 14.11
C LYS A 169 0.07 -12.82 13.71
N VAL A 170 -0.02 -12.49 12.45
CA VAL A 170 -1.21 -11.88 11.85
C VAL A 170 -1.79 -12.79 10.79
N MET A 171 -3.11 -12.73 10.63
CA MET A 171 -3.84 -13.36 9.54
C MET A 171 -4.67 -12.31 8.85
N VAL A 172 -4.59 -12.28 7.52
CA VAL A 172 -5.43 -11.45 6.66
C VAL A 172 -6.36 -12.37 5.89
N VAL A 173 -7.65 -12.08 5.95
CA VAL A 173 -8.69 -12.79 5.20
C VAL A 173 -9.46 -11.78 4.39
N TRP A 174 -9.54 -11.99 3.09
CA TRP A 174 -10.30 -11.17 2.16
C TRP A 174 -11.48 -11.99 1.62
N ALA A 175 -12.70 -11.70 2.13
CA ALA A 175 -13.90 -12.49 1.89
C ALA A 175 -14.77 -11.98 0.71
N GLY A 176 -14.38 -10.96 -0.03
CA GLY A 176 -15.30 -10.21 -0.88
C GLY A 176 -15.08 -10.30 -2.39
N GLU A 177 -14.04 -10.96 -2.89
CA GLU A 177 -13.71 -10.87 -4.31
C GLU A 177 -12.93 -12.10 -4.77
N ARG A 178 -13.67 -13.17 -5.00
CA ARG A 178 -13.28 -14.03 -6.12
C ARG A 178 -14.09 -13.59 -7.31
N SER A 179 -13.43 -12.99 -8.27
CA SER A 179 -13.96 -12.92 -9.63
C SER A 179 -14.39 -14.33 -10.03
N GLN A 180 -15.67 -14.44 -10.36
CA GLN A 180 -16.21 -15.58 -11.04
C GLN A 180 -15.51 -15.75 -12.39
#